data_ef5fea1798de075ac91891673c34da5a
#
_entry.id   ef5fea1798de075ac91891673c34da5a
#
_cell.length_a   1.000
_cell.length_b   1.000
_cell.length_c   1.000
_cell.angle_alpha   90.00
_cell.angle_beta   90.00
_cell.angle_gamma   90.00
#
_symmetry.space_group_name_H-M   'P 1'
#
loop_
_entity.id
_entity.type
_entity.pdbx_description
1 polymer ?
#
loop_
_entity_poly.entity_id
_entity_poly.type
_entity_poly.pdbx_seq_one_letter_code
_entity_poly.pdbx_strand_id
1 'polypeptide(L)'
;MLQGDNDRLADYIKEIGRTTSSTYGSKIRSGIASGNIDTAVVSDYWIGNADPNIVTWVESHDNYINDCTYNNIDSEQVVLGWAIITARKDGTPLFFDRPYNSSIDNSWGMNRIGTQGDDMYKDNRVSAVNFFRTAMKGEDENLVNPNLDSTALMIERGTKGAVIVNTNDALKVDFETNLADGTYVDRVDRKTEYTVKNGKITCDTDIPENSVVVLYNEGYTEYARPASVGVDSKTEFTYSDDTYEVTLTCSNTDNATYSLDGGKAVSYKDGDKVTIKHGDSDVSKLELRAENAEGVKTYERLEFTYM
;
A
#
# COMPACT_ATOMS: atom_id res chain seq x y z
N MET A 1 -18.22 -6.83 14.94
CA MET A 1 -18.07 -7.29 13.54
C MET A 1 -17.92 -8.79 13.59
N LEU A 2 -18.67 -9.53 12.80
CA LEU A 2 -18.52 -10.98 12.74
C LEU A 2 -17.42 -11.30 11.73
N GLN A 3 -16.55 -12.21 12.09
CA GLN A 3 -15.50 -12.75 11.24
C GLN A 3 -15.85 -14.21 10.95
N GLY A 4 -15.66 -14.61 9.73
CA GLY A 4 -15.86 -16.00 9.32
C GLY A 4 -16.49 -16.12 7.96
N ASP A 5 -16.23 -17.26 7.34
CA ASP A 5 -16.77 -17.66 6.05
C ASP A 5 -17.69 -18.83 6.29
N ASN A 6 -18.93 -18.55 6.44
CA ASN A 6 -19.97 -19.56 6.55
C ASN A 6 -21.18 -19.14 5.75
N ASP A 7 -22.03 -20.09 5.51
CA ASP A 7 -23.25 -19.99 4.70
C ASP A 7 -24.29 -18.98 5.24
N ARG A 8 -24.04 -18.44 6.45
CA ARG A 8 -24.94 -17.49 7.10
C ARG A 8 -24.46 -16.04 7.05
N LEU A 9 -23.36 -15.74 6.35
CA LEU A 9 -22.85 -14.37 6.26
C LEU A 9 -23.88 -13.39 5.66
N ALA A 10 -24.66 -13.84 4.69
CA ALA A 10 -25.75 -13.04 4.13
C ALA A 10 -26.81 -12.66 5.19
N ASP A 11 -27.19 -13.61 6.06
CA ASP A 11 -28.10 -13.34 7.17
C ASP A 11 -27.50 -12.32 8.15
N TYR A 12 -26.22 -12.46 8.46
CA TYR A 12 -25.53 -11.51 9.34
C TYR A 12 -25.45 -10.12 8.74
N ILE A 13 -25.17 -9.99 7.45
CA ILE A 13 -25.18 -8.69 6.78
C ILE A 13 -26.54 -8.04 6.90
N LYS A 14 -27.60 -8.80 6.65
CA LYS A 14 -28.97 -8.32 6.75
C LYS A 14 -29.35 -7.84 8.17
N GLU A 15 -28.93 -8.57 9.20
CA GLU A 15 -29.33 -8.28 10.59
C GLU A 15 -28.41 -7.25 11.28
N ILE A 16 -27.13 -7.21 10.93
CA ILE A 16 -26.12 -6.37 11.60
C ILE A 16 -25.51 -5.31 10.67
N GLY A 17 -25.78 -5.41 9.39
CA GLY A 17 -25.35 -4.45 8.37
C GLY A 17 -24.03 -4.78 7.67
N ARG A 18 -23.03 -5.33 8.35
CA ARG A 18 -21.71 -5.63 7.75
C ARG A 18 -21.03 -6.82 8.39
N THR A 19 -20.26 -7.54 7.57
CA THR A 19 -19.39 -8.65 8.02
C THR A 19 -18.04 -8.57 7.31
N THR A 20 -17.10 -9.41 7.73
CA THR A 20 -15.78 -9.54 7.11
C THR A 20 -15.67 -10.86 6.35
N SER A 21 -14.87 -10.92 5.29
CA SER A 21 -14.51 -12.16 4.60
C SER A 21 -13.02 -12.43 4.74
N SER A 22 -12.66 -13.37 5.60
CA SER A 22 -11.29 -13.86 5.76
C SER A 22 -10.83 -14.63 4.53
N THR A 23 -11.73 -15.40 3.92
CA THR A 23 -11.44 -16.17 2.70
C THR A 23 -11.05 -15.25 1.55
N TYR A 24 -11.75 -14.13 1.38
CA TYR A 24 -11.40 -13.16 0.34
C TYR A 24 -9.98 -12.59 0.55
N GLY A 25 -9.67 -12.13 1.77
CA GLY A 25 -8.33 -11.65 2.10
C GLY A 25 -7.25 -12.71 1.85
N SER A 26 -7.51 -13.96 2.22
CA SER A 26 -6.60 -15.08 1.95
C SER A 26 -6.39 -15.32 0.45
N LYS A 27 -7.45 -15.23 -0.36
CA LYS A 27 -7.36 -15.38 -1.82
C LYS A 27 -6.53 -14.27 -2.46
N ILE A 28 -6.74 -13.02 -2.04
CA ILE A 28 -5.94 -11.88 -2.51
C ILE A 28 -4.46 -12.08 -2.16
N ARG A 29 -4.13 -12.42 -0.91
CA ARG A 29 -2.74 -12.69 -0.50
C ARG A 29 -2.10 -13.81 -1.31
N SER A 30 -2.79 -14.94 -1.42
CA SER A 30 -2.29 -16.10 -2.17
C SER A 30 -2.12 -15.79 -3.65
N GLY A 31 -3.03 -15.03 -4.23
CA GLY A 31 -2.96 -14.58 -5.62
C GLY A 31 -1.72 -13.73 -5.86
N ILE A 32 -1.47 -12.74 -5.01
CA ILE A 32 -0.30 -11.86 -5.12
C ILE A 32 1.00 -12.66 -4.90
N ALA A 33 1.06 -13.48 -3.85
CA ALA A 33 2.25 -14.30 -3.55
C ALA A 33 2.62 -15.26 -4.68
N SER A 34 1.63 -15.78 -5.41
CA SER A 34 1.84 -16.69 -6.56
C SER A 34 1.92 -15.99 -7.92
N GLY A 35 1.71 -14.67 -7.95
CA GLY A 35 1.59 -13.92 -9.20
C GLY A 35 0.30 -14.24 -9.98
N ASN A 36 -0.73 -14.81 -9.35
CA ASN A 36 -1.99 -15.13 -10.01
C ASN A 36 -3.14 -14.30 -9.42
N ILE A 37 -3.40 -13.16 -10.06
CA ILE A 37 -4.52 -12.25 -9.75
C ILE A 37 -5.59 -12.29 -10.84
N ASP A 38 -5.85 -13.49 -11.38
CA ASP A 38 -6.91 -13.72 -12.35
C ASP A 38 -8.25 -13.20 -11.85
N THR A 39 -9.07 -12.71 -12.77
CA THR A 39 -10.42 -12.20 -12.47
C THR A 39 -11.26 -13.21 -11.71
N ALA A 40 -11.11 -14.51 -11.96
CA ALA A 40 -11.80 -15.57 -11.24
C ALA A 40 -11.37 -15.66 -9.76
N VAL A 41 -10.13 -15.24 -9.43
CA VAL A 41 -9.63 -15.21 -8.05
C VAL A 41 -10.18 -14.02 -7.29
N VAL A 42 -10.31 -12.86 -7.95
CA VAL A 42 -10.61 -11.59 -7.29
C VAL A 42 -12.09 -11.17 -7.38
N SER A 43 -12.88 -11.73 -8.30
CA SER A 43 -14.25 -11.28 -8.57
C SER A 43 -15.23 -11.57 -7.43
N ASP A 44 -15.13 -12.73 -6.82
CA ASP A 44 -16.04 -13.16 -5.75
C ASP A 44 -15.49 -12.77 -4.37
N TYR A 45 -16.31 -12.12 -3.55
CA TYR A 45 -15.97 -11.82 -2.16
C TYR A 45 -16.07 -13.05 -1.23
N TRP A 46 -16.35 -14.22 -1.77
CA TRP A 46 -16.43 -15.51 -1.06
C TRP A 46 -17.45 -15.53 0.09
N ILE A 47 -18.53 -14.79 -0.10
CA ILE A 47 -19.65 -14.69 0.84
C ILE A 47 -20.96 -15.23 0.25
N GLY A 48 -20.87 -15.96 -0.85
CA GLY A 48 -22.03 -16.48 -1.58
C GLY A 48 -22.86 -15.35 -2.21
N ASN A 49 -24.16 -15.41 -2.05
CA ASN A 49 -25.09 -14.39 -2.58
C ASN A 49 -25.30 -13.20 -1.63
N ALA A 50 -24.36 -12.92 -0.75
CA ALA A 50 -24.50 -11.81 0.18
C ALA A 50 -24.29 -10.46 -0.53
N ASP A 51 -25.00 -9.47 -0.02
CA ASP A 51 -24.87 -8.07 -0.43
C ASP A 51 -23.39 -7.59 -0.22
N PRO A 52 -22.89 -6.70 -1.10
CA PRO A 52 -21.55 -6.15 -1.02
C PRO A 52 -21.20 -5.36 0.25
N ASN A 53 -22.07 -5.31 1.24
CA ASN A 53 -21.80 -4.75 2.58
C ASN A 53 -20.79 -5.58 3.38
N ILE A 54 -19.65 -5.78 2.78
CA ILE A 54 -18.54 -6.56 3.31
C ILE A 54 -17.39 -5.63 3.70
N VAL A 55 -16.67 -6.01 4.75
CA VAL A 55 -15.40 -5.40 5.11
C VAL A 55 -14.27 -6.30 4.60
N THR A 56 -13.39 -5.73 3.80
CA THR A 56 -12.26 -6.44 3.17
C THR A 56 -10.94 -5.96 3.75
N TRP A 57 -9.96 -6.83 3.78
CA TRP A 57 -8.57 -6.51 4.14
C TRP A 57 -7.60 -7.41 3.39
N VAL A 58 -6.38 -6.97 3.23
CA VAL A 58 -5.27 -7.83 2.75
C VAL A 58 -4.70 -8.61 3.92
N GLU A 59 -4.41 -7.92 5.01
CA GLU A 59 -3.94 -8.49 6.27
C GLU A 59 -4.74 -7.95 7.45
N SER A 60 -4.66 -8.65 8.56
CA SER A 60 -5.08 -8.21 9.89
C SER A 60 -4.01 -8.61 10.91
N HIS A 61 -4.10 -8.10 12.13
CA HIS A 61 -3.20 -8.50 13.21
C HIS A 61 -3.22 -10.01 13.46
N ASP A 62 -4.38 -10.66 13.31
CA ASP A 62 -4.50 -12.11 13.48
C ASP A 62 -3.74 -12.88 12.39
N ASN A 63 -3.92 -12.50 11.12
CA ASN A 63 -3.20 -13.14 10.02
C ASN A 63 -1.70 -12.89 10.12
N TYR A 64 -1.31 -11.65 10.43
CA TYR A 64 0.10 -11.28 10.55
C TYR A 64 0.80 -12.13 11.60
N ILE A 65 0.21 -12.27 12.80
CA ILE A 65 0.83 -12.95 13.95
C ILE A 65 0.56 -14.44 13.92
N ASN A 66 -0.71 -14.88 13.77
CA ASN A 66 -1.07 -16.28 13.94
C ASN A 66 -0.79 -17.11 12.69
N ASP A 67 -1.03 -16.51 11.50
CA ASP A 67 -0.82 -17.19 10.22
C ASP A 67 0.57 -16.87 9.62
N CYS A 68 1.35 -16.01 10.30
CA CYS A 68 2.70 -15.60 9.88
C CYS A 68 2.73 -15.10 8.41
N THR A 69 1.75 -14.25 8.02
CA THR A 69 1.61 -13.81 6.63
C THR A 69 2.80 -13.00 6.11
N TYR A 70 3.60 -12.43 7.00
CA TYR A 70 4.88 -11.80 6.65
C TYR A 70 5.89 -12.74 5.97
N ASN A 71 5.69 -14.08 6.08
CA ASN A 71 6.49 -15.07 5.34
C ASN A 71 5.99 -15.27 3.91
N ASN A 72 4.78 -14.83 3.58
CA ASN A 72 4.13 -15.12 2.30
C ASN A 72 4.14 -13.93 1.36
N ILE A 73 3.97 -12.73 1.90
CA ILE A 73 3.97 -11.46 1.16
C ILE A 73 4.78 -10.42 1.92
N ASP A 74 5.52 -9.61 1.19
CA ASP A 74 6.23 -8.45 1.74
C ASP A 74 5.35 -7.18 1.77
N SER A 75 5.90 -6.07 2.26
CA SER A 75 5.18 -4.80 2.36
C SER A 75 4.76 -4.25 0.99
N GLU A 76 5.60 -4.42 -0.03
CA GLU A 76 5.28 -4.01 -1.41
C GLU A 76 4.06 -4.78 -1.93
N GLN A 77 4.02 -6.07 -1.70
CA GLN A 77 2.91 -6.94 -2.07
C GLN A 77 1.61 -6.64 -1.31
N VAL A 78 1.72 -6.18 -0.05
CA VAL A 78 0.54 -5.67 0.70
C VAL A 78 -0.05 -4.44 0.00
N VAL A 79 0.77 -3.55 -0.53
CA VAL A 79 0.30 -2.37 -1.30
C VAL A 79 -0.42 -2.79 -2.58
N LEU A 80 0.04 -3.83 -3.29
CA LEU A 80 -0.69 -4.38 -4.44
C LEU A 80 -2.07 -4.91 -4.03
N GLY A 81 -2.13 -5.65 -2.94
CA GLY A 81 -3.39 -6.15 -2.38
C GLY A 81 -4.34 -5.01 -1.99
N TRP A 82 -3.81 -3.98 -1.36
CA TRP A 82 -4.57 -2.76 -1.06
C TRP A 82 -5.15 -2.12 -2.30
N ALA A 83 -4.35 -2.00 -3.37
CA ALA A 83 -4.81 -1.46 -4.63
C ALA A 83 -5.99 -2.27 -5.20
N ILE A 84 -5.91 -3.61 -5.17
CA ILE A 84 -6.99 -4.48 -5.62
C ILE A 84 -8.26 -4.23 -4.80
N ILE A 85 -8.23 -4.42 -3.48
CA ILE A 85 -9.46 -4.34 -2.66
C ILE A 85 -10.06 -2.93 -2.62
N THR A 86 -9.24 -1.89 -2.79
CA THR A 86 -9.68 -0.49 -2.74
C THR A 86 -10.23 0.00 -4.07
N ALA A 87 -9.67 -0.43 -5.19
CA ALA A 87 -10.18 -0.07 -6.51
C ALA A 87 -11.56 -0.68 -6.83
N ARG A 88 -11.95 -1.78 -6.15
CA ARG A 88 -13.23 -2.46 -6.32
C ARG A 88 -14.41 -1.54 -6.04
N LYS A 89 -15.54 -1.79 -6.72
CA LYS A 89 -16.78 -1.03 -6.55
C LYS A 89 -17.35 -1.20 -5.14
N ASP A 90 -17.40 -2.41 -4.69
CA ASP A 90 -18.04 -2.83 -3.46
C ASP A 90 -17.03 -3.10 -2.33
N GLY A 91 -17.54 -3.36 -1.15
CA GLY A 91 -16.75 -3.61 0.04
C GLY A 91 -16.25 -2.32 0.74
N THR A 92 -15.83 -2.49 1.97
CA THR A 92 -15.19 -1.44 2.77
C THR A 92 -13.78 -1.92 3.11
N PRO A 93 -12.75 -1.44 2.41
CA PRO A 93 -11.37 -1.86 2.66
C PRO A 93 -10.88 -1.35 4.01
N LEU A 94 -10.21 -2.21 4.77
CA LEU A 94 -9.45 -1.86 5.98
C LEU A 94 -7.98 -2.06 5.71
N PHE A 95 -7.20 -1.04 6.02
CA PHE A 95 -5.75 -1.10 5.99
C PHE A 95 -5.23 -1.64 7.32
N PHE A 96 -4.34 -2.64 7.26
CA PHE A 96 -3.57 -3.09 8.40
C PHE A 96 -2.16 -2.51 8.27
N ASP A 97 -1.75 -1.80 9.30
CA ASP A 97 -0.42 -1.21 9.39
C ASP A 97 0.51 -2.17 10.11
N ARG A 98 1.53 -2.64 9.42
CA ARG A 98 2.51 -3.58 9.99
C ARG A 98 3.34 -2.91 11.08
N PRO A 99 3.98 -3.68 11.98
CA PRO A 99 4.95 -3.11 12.91
C PRO A 99 6.04 -2.36 12.15
N TYR A 100 6.46 -1.22 12.68
CA TYR A 100 7.48 -0.38 12.04
C TYR A 100 8.75 -1.18 11.73
N ASN A 101 9.21 -1.06 10.49
CA ASN A 101 10.41 -1.75 9.99
C ASN A 101 10.38 -3.28 10.14
N SER A 102 9.19 -3.88 10.10
CA SER A 102 9.07 -5.34 10.11
C SER A 102 9.46 -5.95 8.76
N SER A 103 10.01 -7.16 8.82
CA SER A 103 10.43 -7.92 7.64
C SER A 103 10.26 -9.42 7.91
N ILE A 104 10.55 -10.25 6.91
CA ILE A 104 10.56 -11.70 7.07
C ILE A 104 11.56 -12.16 8.14
N ASP A 105 12.70 -11.47 8.25
CA ASP A 105 13.76 -11.78 9.20
C ASP A 105 13.51 -11.14 10.59
N ASN A 106 12.70 -10.09 10.64
CA ASN A 106 12.30 -9.41 11.86
C ASN A 106 10.80 -9.05 11.81
N SER A 107 9.95 -10.02 12.01
CA SER A 107 8.49 -9.86 11.91
C SER A 107 7.88 -8.90 12.93
N TRP A 108 8.59 -8.62 14.01
CA TRP A 108 8.11 -7.70 15.05
C TRP A 108 8.62 -6.27 14.86
N GLY A 109 9.63 -6.06 14.01
CA GLY A 109 10.20 -4.74 13.80
C GLY A 109 10.57 -4.06 15.11
N MET A 110 10.24 -2.79 15.25
CA MET A 110 10.38 -2.03 16.49
C MET A 110 9.19 -2.29 17.43
N ASN A 111 9.09 -3.49 17.97
CA ASN A 111 7.95 -3.98 18.75
C ASN A 111 7.88 -3.38 20.17
N ARG A 112 7.52 -2.11 20.28
CA ARG A 112 7.27 -1.45 21.56
C ARG A 112 5.87 -0.88 21.64
N ILE A 113 5.21 -1.03 22.78
CA ILE A 113 3.91 -0.39 23.04
C ILE A 113 4.08 1.13 22.94
N GLY A 114 3.24 1.77 22.13
CA GLY A 114 3.26 3.22 21.92
C GLY A 114 4.16 3.69 20.77
N THR A 115 4.84 2.78 20.05
CA THR A 115 5.46 3.11 18.76
C THR A 115 4.40 3.06 17.66
N GLN A 116 4.59 3.86 16.62
CA GLN A 116 3.73 3.78 15.45
C GLN A 116 4.05 2.55 14.62
N GLY A 117 3.12 2.18 13.74
CA GLY A 117 3.36 1.16 12.72
C GLY A 117 4.20 1.68 11.56
N ASP A 118 4.33 0.87 10.53
CA ASP A 118 4.94 1.22 9.26
C ASP A 118 4.23 2.43 8.63
N ASP A 119 4.87 3.15 7.74
CA ASP A 119 4.27 4.29 7.05
C ASP A 119 3.78 3.96 5.62
N MET A 120 3.56 2.69 5.32
CA MET A 120 3.03 2.22 4.01
C MET A 120 1.75 2.97 3.58
N TYR A 121 0.92 3.41 4.52
CA TYR A 121 -0.26 4.22 4.21
C TYR A 121 0.07 5.56 3.53
N LYS A 122 1.33 6.01 3.57
CA LYS A 122 1.84 7.20 2.88
C LYS A 122 2.32 6.90 1.45
N ASP A 123 2.38 5.64 1.05
CA ASP A 123 2.80 5.25 -0.29
C ASP A 123 1.93 5.93 -1.35
N ASN A 124 2.56 6.39 -2.42
CA ASN A 124 1.88 7.08 -3.50
C ASN A 124 0.82 6.23 -4.18
N ARG A 125 1.02 4.90 -4.26
CA ARG A 125 0.05 3.93 -4.79
C ARG A 125 -1.19 3.86 -3.90
N VAL A 126 -0.99 3.81 -2.58
CA VAL A 126 -2.07 3.83 -1.58
C VAL A 126 -2.88 5.10 -1.70
N SER A 127 -2.23 6.25 -1.71
CA SER A 127 -2.90 7.55 -1.86
C SER A 127 -3.69 7.64 -3.17
N ALA A 128 -3.07 7.27 -4.30
CA ALA A 128 -3.69 7.36 -5.61
C ALA A 128 -4.97 6.50 -5.70
N VAL A 129 -4.92 5.27 -5.20
CA VAL A 129 -6.08 4.36 -5.23
C VAL A 129 -7.18 4.82 -4.26
N ASN A 130 -6.85 5.39 -3.11
CA ASN A 130 -7.84 5.94 -2.17
C ASN A 130 -8.62 7.09 -2.81
N PHE A 131 -7.94 8.01 -3.50
CA PHE A 131 -8.60 9.10 -4.22
C PHE A 131 -9.39 8.58 -5.42
N PHE A 132 -8.85 7.62 -6.17
CA PHE A 132 -9.56 6.94 -7.25
C PHE A 132 -10.90 6.35 -6.77
N ARG A 133 -10.90 5.60 -5.67
CA ARG A 133 -12.12 5.04 -5.10
C ARG A 133 -13.17 6.10 -4.84
N THR A 134 -12.76 7.24 -4.30
CA THR A 134 -13.66 8.35 -4.01
C THR A 134 -14.21 8.98 -5.29
N ALA A 135 -13.36 9.24 -6.29
CA ALA A 135 -13.74 9.82 -7.57
C ALA A 135 -14.68 8.89 -8.37
N MET A 136 -14.46 7.58 -8.30
CA MET A 136 -15.23 6.56 -9.04
C MET A 136 -16.46 6.07 -8.29
N LYS A 137 -16.92 6.77 -7.27
CA LYS A 137 -18.10 6.37 -6.51
C LYS A 137 -19.35 6.35 -7.39
N GLY A 138 -20.01 5.20 -7.45
CA GLY A 138 -21.23 5.00 -8.24
C GLY A 138 -20.99 4.44 -9.64
N GLU A 139 -19.75 4.43 -10.13
CA GLU A 139 -19.43 3.83 -11.43
C GLU A 139 -19.47 2.29 -11.35
N ASP A 140 -19.92 1.67 -12.44
CA ASP A 140 -19.91 0.23 -12.57
C ASP A 140 -18.50 -0.35 -12.64
N GLU A 141 -18.36 -1.60 -12.23
CA GLU A 141 -17.08 -2.32 -12.21
C GLU A 141 -16.97 -3.29 -13.38
N ASN A 142 -15.81 -3.33 -14.00
CA ASN A 142 -15.40 -4.39 -14.92
C ASN A 142 -13.99 -4.86 -14.56
N LEU A 143 -13.81 -6.17 -14.44
CA LEU A 143 -12.52 -6.80 -14.13
C LEU A 143 -11.97 -7.47 -15.37
N VAL A 144 -10.74 -7.17 -15.72
CA VAL A 144 -10.08 -7.70 -16.93
C VAL A 144 -8.67 -8.14 -16.58
N ASN A 145 -8.23 -9.25 -17.14
CA ASN A 145 -6.82 -9.59 -17.20
C ASN A 145 -6.24 -9.07 -18.53
N PRO A 146 -5.44 -8.01 -18.53
CA PRO A 146 -4.84 -7.46 -19.74
C PRO A 146 -4.05 -8.53 -20.51
N ASN A 147 -4.20 -8.57 -21.82
CA ASN A 147 -3.56 -9.57 -22.67
C ASN A 147 -3.82 -11.04 -22.27
N LEU A 148 -4.91 -11.32 -21.54
CA LEU A 148 -5.20 -12.62 -20.93
C LEU A 148 -4.10 -13.10 -19.96
N ASP A 149 -3.35 -12.17 -19.40
CA ASP A 149 -2.28 -12.45 -18.45
C ASP A 149 -2.83 -12.44 -17.01
N SER A 150 -2.86 -13.61 -16.37
CA SER A 150 -3.37 -13.76 -15.00
C SER A 150 -2.48 -13.11 -13.94
N THR A 151 -1.30 -12.60 -14.30
CA THR A 151 -0.39 -11.89 -13.41
C THR A 151 -0.70 -10.40 -13.35
N ALA A 152 -1.57 -9.91 -14.23
CA ALA A 152 -2.02 -8.54 -14.28
C ALA A 152 -3.55 -8.45 -14.16
N LEU A 153 -4.03 -7.46 -13.41
CA LEU A 153 -5.45 -7.18 -13.23
C LEU A 153 -5.73 -5.71 -13.53
N MET A 154 -6.69 -5.46 -14.39
CA MET A 154 -7.26 -4.12 -14.60
C MET A 154 -8.67 -4.07 -14.00
N ILE A 155 -8.89 -3.10 -13.13
CA ILE A 155 -10.18 -2.82 -12.48
C ILE A 155 -10.70 -1.51 -13.07
N GLU A 156 -11.62 -1.62 -14.01
CA GLU A 156 -12.25 -0.47 -14.63
C GLU A 156 -13.48 -0.01 -13.86
N ARG A 157 -13.71 1.29 -13.82
CA ARG A 157 -14.88 1.92 -13.22
C ARG A 157 -15.62 2.73 -14.28
N GLY A 158 -16.66 2.11 -14.84
CA GLY A 158 -17.34 2.64 -16.01
C GLY A 158 -16.37 2.87 -17.17
N THR A 159 -16.49 4.04 -17.80
CA THR A 159 -15.57 4.51 -18.84
C THR A 159 -14.62 5.61 -18.34
N LYS A 160 -14.60 5.88 -17.01
CA LYS A 160 -13.98 7.06 -16.41
C LYS A 160 -12.62 6.82 -15.82
N GLY A 161 -12.35 5.61 -15.35
CA GLY A 161 -11.08 5.30 -14.70
C GLY A 161 -10.77 3.83 -14.61
N ALA A 162 -9.49 3.52 -14.41
CA ALA A 162 -8.99 2.17 -14.20
C ALA A 162 -7.82 2.16 -13.22
N VAL A 163 -7.71 1.07 -12.47
CA VAL A 163 -6.51 0.71 -11.72
C VAL A 163 -5.94 -0.56 -12.33
N ILE A 164 -4.66 -0.56 -12.66
CA ILE A 164 -3.94 -1.72 -13.19
C ILE A 164 -2.94 -2.16 -12.12
N VAL A 165 -2.98 -3.42 -11.74
CA VAL A 165 -2.03 -4.06 -10.82
C VAL A 165 -1.27 -5.12 -11.60
N ASN A 166 0.05 -5.08 -11.55
CA ASN A 166 0.92 -6.06 -12.15
C ASN A 166 1.81 -6.70 -11.07
N THR A 167 1.77 -8.03 -10.96
CA THR A 167 2.48 -8.80 -9.91
C THR A 167 3.74 -9.48 -10.40
N ASN A 168 4.01 -9.52 -11.70
CA ASN A 168 5.11 -10.27 -12.28
C ASN A 168 5.76 -9.47 -13.41
N ASP A 169 6.37 -10.14 -14.37
CA ASP A 169 7.10 -9.56 -15.50
C ASP A 169 6.48 -8.27 -16.06
N ALA A 170 7.29 -7.45 -16.73
CA ALA A 170 6.84 -6.18 -17.29
C ALA A 170 5.66 -6.38 -18.27
N LEU A 171 4.53 -5.74 -17.99
CA LEU A 171 3.31 -5.81 -18.78
C LEU A 171 3.36 -4.80 -19.93
N LYS A 172 3.35 -5.30 -21.17
CA LYS A 172 3.21 -4.44 -22.34
C LYS A 172 1.84 -3.79 -22.39
N VAL A 173 1.81 -2.48 -22.56
CA VAL A 173 0.56 -1.71 -22.65
C VAL A 173 0.11 -1.60 -24.10
N ASP A 174 -0.65 -2.57 -24.53
CA ASP A 174 -1.29 -2.65 -25.86
C ASP A 174 -2.50 -3.58 -25.78
N PHE A 175 -3.56 -3.19 -25.04
CA PHE A 175 -4.71 -4.06 -24.78
C PHE A 175 -6.04 -3.30 -24.80
N GLU A 176 -7.15 -4.02 -24.82
CA GLU A 176 -8.51 -3.47 -24.84
C GLU A 176 -8.90 -2.87 -23.50
N THR A 177 -9.73 -1.82 -23.53
CA THR A 177 -10.25 -1.12 -22.36
C THR A 177 -11.62 -0.51 -22.63
N ASN A 178 -12.43 -0.34 -21.60
CA ASN A 178 -13.68 0.42 -21.62
C ASN A 178 -13.48 1.92 -21.36
N LEU A 179 -12.28 2.35 -21.03
CA LEU A 179 -12.00 3.77 -20.82
C LEU A 179 -12.39 4.62 -22.04
N ALA A 180 -12.93 5.80 -21.82
CA ALA A 180 -13.21 6.76 -22.87
C ALA A 180 -11.93 7.16 -23.59
N ASP A 181 -12.04 7.44 -24.90
CA ASP A 181 -10.91 7.94 -25.70
C ASP A 181 -10.31 9.21 -25.06
N GLY A 182 -8.99 9.25 -24.97
CA GLY A 182 -8.27 10.37 -24.34
C GLY A 182 -6.87 10.03 -23.87
N THR A 183 -6.21 11.00 -23.26
CA THR A 183 -4.93 10.82 -22.58
C THR A 183 -5.14 10.81 -21.08
N TYR A 184 -4.54 9.85 -20.41
CA TYR A 184 -4.59 9.63 -18.97
C TYR A 184 -3.18 9.68 -18.41
N VAL A 185 -2.95 10.52 -17.41
CA VAL A 185 -1.69 10.54 -16.67
C VAL A 185 -1.81 9.59 -15.48
N ASP A 186 -0.84 8.71 -15.28
CA ASP A 186 -0.79 7.87 -14.09
C ASP A 186 -0.76 8.73 -12.81
N ARG A 187 -1.70 8.51 -11.93
CA ARG A 187 -1.82 9.28 -10.68
C ARG A 187 -0.84 8.81 -9.60
N VAL A 188 -0.17 7.69 -9.81
CA VAL A 188 0.90 7.21 -8.93
C VAL A 188 2.20 7.99 -9.18
N ASP A 189 2.72 8.01 -10.38
CA ASP A 189 3.97 8.70 -10.71
C ASP A 189 3.76 10.17 -11.13
N ARG A 190 2.54 10.52 -11.61
CA ARG A 190 2.14 11.85 -12.13
C ARG A 190 2.93 12.29 -13.36
N LYS A 191 3.42 11.34 -14.14
CA LYS A 191 4.29 11.60 -15.30
C LYS A 191 3.93 10.74 -16.51
N THR A 192 3.78 9.44 -16.34
CA THR A 192 3.56 8.50 -17.44
C THR A 192 2.19 8.72 -18.04
N GLU A 193 2.15 8.90 -19.37
CA GLU A 193 0.93 9.13 -20.13
C GLU A 193 0.49 7.85 -20.85
N TYR A 194 -0.78 7.55 -20.73
CA TYR A 194 -1.48 6.46 -21.40
C TYR A 194 -2.48 7.03 -22.39
N THR A 195 -2.49 6.53 -23.61
CA THR A 195 -3.42 6.96 -24.66
C THR A 195 -4.49 5.89 -24.87
N VAL A 196 -5.75 6.28 -24.78
CA VAL A 196 -6.89 5.44 -25.14
C VAL A 196 -7.48 5.94 -26.45
N LYS A 197 -7.62 5.03 -27.41
CA LYS A 197 -8.24 5.32 -28.70
C LYS A 197 -8.97 4.10 -29.24
N ASN A 198 -10.25 4.30 -29.60
CA ASN A 198 -11.11 3.24 -30.16
C ASN A 198 -11.15 1.97 -29.29
N GLY A 199 -11.28 2.14 -27.96
CA GLY A 199 -11.36 1.01 -27.03
C GLY A 199 -10.04 0.30 -26.76
N LYS A 200 -8.90 0.90 -27.09
CA LYS A 200 -7.58 0.35 -26.88
C LYS A 200 -6.68 1.31 -26.12
N ILE A 201 -6.00 0.82 -25.08
CA ILE A 201 -5.01 1.59 -24.31
C ILE A 201 -3.61 1.22 -24.78
N THR A 202 -2.77 2.24 -24.92
CA THR A 202 -1.36 2.10 -25.30
C THR A 202 -0.48 3.02 -24.47
N CYS A 203 0.77 2.60 -24.24
CA CYS A 203 1.83 3.40 -23.64
C CYS A 203 3.17 2.96 -24.24
N ASP A 204 4.11 3.91 -24.37
CA ASP A 204 5.46 3.61 -24.87
C ASP A 204 6.31 2.88 -23.83
N THR A 205 5.88 2.90 -22.57
CA THR A 205 6.58 2.25 -21.44
C THR A 205 5.73 1.10 -20.92
N ASP A 206 6.34 -0.05 -20.73
CA ASP A 206 5.71 -1.22 -20.11
C ASP A 206 5.48 -0.92 -18.60
N ILE A 207 4.44 -1.53 -18.02
CA ILE A 207 4.18 -1.46 -16.58
C ILE A 207 5.12 -2.47 -15.89
N PRO A 208 6.02 -2.02 -15.00
CA PRO A 208 6.96 -2.91 -14.32
C PRO A 208 6.26 -3.98 -13.47
N GLU A 209 7.01 -5.00 -13.07
CA GLU A 209 6.54 -5.93 -12.04
C GLU A 209 6.28 -5.20 -10.71
N ASN A 210 5.43 -5.77 -9.88
CA ASN A 210 5.04 -5.22 -8.56
C ASN A 210 4.59 -3.75 -8.60
N SER A 211 3.83 -3.40 -9.65
CA SER A 211 3.40 -2.03 -9.92
C SER A 211 1.89 -1.84 -9.83
N VAL A 212 1.52 -0.61 -9.52
CA VAL A 212 0.15 -0.11 -9.57
C VAL A 212 0.11 1.13 -10.44
N VAL A 213 -0.80 1.16 -11.42
CA VAL A 213 -1.10 2.32 -12.26
C VAL A 213 -2.53 2.76 -11.99
N VAL A 214 -2.76 4.08 -11.86
CA VAL A 214 -4.08 4.63 -11.55
C VAL A 214 -4.44 5.71 -12.56
N LEU A 215 -5.44 5.43 -13.38
CA LEU A 215 -5.84 6.26 -14.54
C LEU A 215 -7.24 6.80 -14.34
N TYR A 216 -7.38 8.13 -14.24
CA TYR A 216 -8.66 8.84 -14.30
C TYR A 216 -8.44 10.34 -14.46
N ASN A 217 -9.39 11.01 -15.10
CA ASN A 217 -9.38 12.47 -15.30
C ASN A 217 -10.56 13.13 -14.59
N GLU A 218 -11.77 12.59 -14.76
CA GLU A 218 -12.98 13.11 -14.12
C GLU A 218 -12.92 12.88 -12.59
N GLY A 219 -13.17 13.94 -11.83
CA GLY A 219 -13.13 13.89 -10.37
C GLY A 219 -11.71 13.89 -9.78
N TYR A 220 -10.67 13.99 -10.62
CA TYR A 220 -9.33 14.19 -10.11
C TYR A 220 -9.18 15.60 -9.52
N THR A 221 -8.69 15.62 -8.31
CA THR A 221 -8.22 16.85 -7.65
C THR A 221 -6.79 16.58 -7.19
N GLU A 222 -5.91 17.50 -7.51
CA GLU A 222 -4.54 17.40 -7.04
C GLU A 222 -4.51 17.42 -5.51
N TYR A 223 -3.74 16.53 -4.92
CA TYR A 223 -3.61 16.39 -3.47
C TYR A 223 -2.14 16.39 -3.08
N ALA A 224 -1.87 16.89 -1.89
CA ALA A 224 -0.55 16.83 -1.29
C ALA A 224 -0.15 15.37 -1.05
N ARG A 225 1.05 14.99 -1.52
CA ARG A 225 1.65 13.72 -1.12
C ARG A 225 2.26 13.89 0.27
N PRO A 226 1.94 13.03 1.22
CA PRO A 226 2.56 13.14 2.54
C PRO A 226 4.07 12.97 2.41
N ALA A 227 4.84 13.76 3.16
CA ALA A 227 6.25 13.49 3.32
C ALA A 227 6.42 12.22 4.14
N SER A 228 7.37 11.36 3.77
CA SER A 228 7.79 10.22 4.58
C SER A 228 9.19 10.45 5.11
N VAL A 229 9.45 10.02 6.34
CA VAL A 229 10.77 10.00 6.98
C VAL A 229 10.92 8.70 7.74
N GLY A 230 12.12 8.13 7.76
CA GLY A 230 12.36 6.86 8.41
C GLY A 230 13.80 6.45 8.37
N VAL A 231 14.03 5.16 8.50
CA VAL A 231 15.34 4.52 8.40
C VAL A 231 15.26 3.36 7.41
N ASP A 232 16.41 2.94 6.89
CA ASP A 232 16.50 1.78 6.00
C ASP A 232 15.86 0.53 6.62
N SER A 233 15.19 -0.29 5.81
CA SER A 233 14.46 -1.48 6.24
C SER A 233 15.32 -2.55 6.93
N LYS A 234 16.64 -2.49 6.79
CA LYS A 234 17.60 -3.39 7.45
C LYS A 234 18.09 -2.87 8.78
N THR A 235 17.63 -1.68 9.21
CA THR A 235 18.03 -1.08 10.48
C THR A 235 17.56 -1.91 11.64
N GLU A 236 18.48 -2.30 12.53
CA GLU A 236 18.18 -2.92 13.80
C GLU A 236 18.01 -1.88 14.89
N PHE A 237 17.09 -2.09 15.83
CA PHE A 237 16.82 -1.15 16.92
C PHE A 237 17.51 -1.55 18.23
N THR A 238 18.36 -2.56 18.15
CA THR A 238 19.27 -2.98 19.21
C THR A 238 20.69 -3.09 18.65
N TYR A 239 21.69 -2.66 19.41
CA TYR A 239 23.09 -2.69 18.99
C TYR A 239 24.00 -2.93 20.20
N SER A 240 25.21 -3.46 19.96
CA SER A 240 26.16 -3.82 21.01
C SER A 240 27.54 -3.17 20.84
N ASP A 241 27.80 -2.51 19.72
CA ASP A 241 29.01 -1.78 19.48
C ASP A 241 28.91 -0.36 20.06
N ASP A 242 30.02 0.26 20.43
CA ASP A 242 30.04 1.65 20.94
C ASP A 242 29.41 2.68 19.99
N THR A 243 29.33 2.32 18.72
CA THR A 243 28.70 3.15 17.67
C THR A 243 27.89 2.30 16.72
N TYR A 244 26.74 2.82 16.30
CA TYR A 244 25.88 2.19 15.31
C TYR A 244 25.50 3.19 14.21
N GLU A 245 25.73 2.82 12.96
CA GLU A 245 25.41 3.68 11.80
C GLU A 245 24.03 3.34 11.26
N VAL A 246 23.18 4.35 11.17
CA VAL A 246 21.81 4.25 10.67
C VAL A 246 21.68 5.05 9.39
N THR A 247 21.15 4.44 8.34
CA THR A 247 20.82 5.11 7.09
C THR A 247 19.41 5.71 7.20
N LEU A 248 19.32 7.02 6.96
CA LEU A 248 18.06 7.77 7.01
C LEU A 248 17.35 7.70 5.66
N THR A 249 16.03 7.63 5.68
CA THR A 249 15.21 7.70 4.47
C THR A 249 14.27 8.89 4.52
N CYS A 250 13.96 9.47 3.36
CA CYS A 250 12.89 10.45 3.21
C CYS A 250 12.37 10.50 1.78
N SER A 251 11.09 10.84 1.63
CA SER A 251 10.45 11.04 0.33
C SER A 251 9.43 12.16 0.37
N ASN A 252 9.07 12.70 -0.81
CA ASN A 252 8.11 13.79 -0.99
C ASN A 252 8.43 15.05 -0.13
N THR A 253 9.71 15.35 0.08
CA THR A 253 10.17 16.49 0.87
C THR A 253 11.55 16.96 0.42
N ASP A 254 11.77 18.26 0.49
CA ASP A 254 13.10 18.89 0.39
C ASP A 254 13.60 19.38 1.77
N ASN A 255 12.78 19.20 2.81
CA ASN A 255 13.01 19.75 4.15
C ASN A 255 12.96 18.65 5.23
N ALA A 256 13.82 17.63 5.09
CA ALA A 256 13.96 16.61 6.11
C ALA A 256 15.04 17.02 7.14
N THR A 257 14.75 16.76 8.41
CA THR A 257 15.68 16.99 9.53
C THR A 257 15.64 15.85 10.52
N TYR A 258 16.78 15.58 11.16
CA TYR A 258 16.83 14.68 12.31
C TYR A 258 17.39 15.41 13.55
N SER A 259 17.05 14.92 14.73
CA SER A 259 17.74 15.22 15.97
C SER A 259 17.97 13.96 16.78
N LEU A 260 19.14 13.85 17.41
CA LEU A 260 19.52 12.71 18.25
C LEU A 260 19.52 13.17 19.71
N ASP A 261 18.83 12.42 20.60
CA ASP A 261 18.77 12.64 22.05
C ASP A 261 18.41 14.08 22.46
N GLY A 262 17.48 14.69 21.72
CA GLY A 262 17.06 16.08 21.94
C GLY A 262 18.09 17.13 21.53
N GLY A 263 19.11 16.74 20.79
CA GLY A 263 20.10 17.64 20.23
C GLY A 263 19.55 18.60 19.18
N LYS A 264 20.43 19.40 18.58
CA LYS A 264 20.04 20.33 17.52
C LYS A 264 19.58 19.57 16.26
N ALA A 265 18.50 20.05 15.64
CA ALA A 265 18.06 19.53 14.36
C ALA A 265 19.11 19.75 13.25
N VAL A 266 19.35 18.71 12.47
CA VAL A 266 20.29 18.67 11.34
C VAL A 266 19.52 18.27 10.10
N SER A 267 19.70 18.99 8.99
CA SER A 267 19.09 18.62 7.70
C SER A 267 19.76 17.38 7.12
N TYR A 268 18.96 16.54 6.46
CA TYR A 268 19.47 15.36 5.76
C TYR A 268 18.71 15.12 4.44
N LYS A 269 19.28 14.26 3.61
CA LYS A 269 18.68 13.75 2.37
C LYS A 269 18.51 12.25 2.46
N ASP A 270 17.67 11.71 1.60
CA ASP A 270 17.52 10.28 1.46
C ASP A 270 18.88 9.59 1.24
N GLY A 271 19.13 8.53 2.01
CA GLY A 271 20.40 7.81 2.01
C GLY A 271 21.51 8.39 2.89
N ASP A 272 21.33 9.56 3.51
CA ASP A 272 22.29 10.11 4.47
C ASP A 272 22.36 9.23 5.72
N LYS A 273 23.51 9.29 6.41
CA LYS A 273 23.78 8.44 7.57
C LYS A 273 23.92 9.23 8.84
N VAL A 274 23.43 8.66 9.93
CA VAL A 274 23.64 9.17 11.29
C VAL A 274 24.32 8.11 12.15
N THR A 275 25.28 8.52 12.98
CA THR A 275 25.95 7.63 13.93
C THR A 275 25.31 7.79 15.30
N ILE A 276 24.73 6.74 15.81
CA ILE A 276 24.27 6.60 17.18
C ILE A 276 25.48 6.17 18.01
N LYS A 277 25.70 6.81 19.16
CA LYS A 277 26.81 6.47 20.08
C LYS A 277 26.22 6.04 21.39
N HIS A 278 26.73 4.97 21.96
CA HIS A 278 26.47 4.61 23.34
C HIS A 278 26.99 5.74 24.26
N GLY A 279 26.15 6.21 25.16
CA GLY A 279 26.44 7.28 26.12
C GLY A 279 26.03 6.87 27.53
N ASP A 280 25.59 7.85 28.34
CA ASP A 280 25.13 7.57 29.72
C ASP A 280 23.80 6.82 29.79
N SER A 281 23.07 6.73 28.68
CA SER A 281 21.79 6.03 28.55
C SER A 281 21.94 4.89 27.56
N ASP A 282 21.38 3.73 27.92
CA ASP A 282 21.30 2.58 27.02
C ASP A 282 20.24 2.78 25.90
N VAL A 283 19.50 3.88 25.94
CA VAL A 283 18.49 4.21 24.92
C VAL A 283 18.80 5.56 24.28
N SER A 284 19.03 5.54 22.99
CA SER A 284 19.15 6.73 22.15
C SER A 284 17.84 6.98 21.38
N LYS A 285 17.47 8.25 21.23
CA LYS A 285 16.23 8.70 20.57
C LYS A 285 16.56 9.47 19.31
N LEU A 286 16.16 8.92 18.18
CA LEU A 286 16.24 9.57 16.88
C LEU A 286 14.87 10.14 16.52
N GLU A 287 14.77 11.45 16.43
CA GLU A 287 13.56 12.13 15.97
C GLU A 287 13.75 12.61 14.53
N LEU A 288 12.85 12.26 13.65
CA LEU A 288 12.83 12.64 12.25
C LEU A 288 11.63 13.55 11.98
N ARG A 289 11.83 14.58 11.19
CA ARG A 289 10.79 15.52 10.78
C ARG A 289 10.96 15.89 9.32
N ALA A 290 9.84 16.04 8.64
CA ALA A 290 9.81 16.60 7.30
C ALA A 290 8.58 17.47 7.11
N GLU A 291 8.64 18.29 6.06
CA GLU A 291 7.51 19.07 5.57
C GLU A 291 7.51 18.97 4.04
N ASN A 292 6.37 18.64 3.43
CA ASN A 292 6.25 18.61 1.98
C ASN A 292 6.05 20.02 1.39
N ALA A 293 5.98 20.11 0.06
CA ALA A 293 5.84 21.39 -0.64
C ALA A 293 4.55 22.15 -0.27
N GLU A 294 3.52 21.46 0.19
CA GLU A 294 2.22 22.03 0.60
C GLU A 294 2.16 22.36 2.11
N GLY A 295 3.26 22.20 2.84
CA GLY A 295 3.35 22.49 4.27
C GLY A 295 2.78 21.38 5.18
N VAL A 296 2.52 20.20 4.64
CA VAL A 296 2.11 19.04 5.45
C VAL A 296 3.31 18.44 6.15
N LYS A 297 3.21 18.36 7.48
CA LYS A 297 4.31 17.91 8.35
C LYS A 297 4.18 16.45 8.70
N THR A 298 5.33 15.80 8.78
CA THR A 298 5.47 14.42 9.26
C THR A 298 6.51 14.37 10.39
N TYR A 299 6.33 13.42 11.29
CA TYR A 299 7.19 13.22 12.46
C TYR A 299 7.29 11.75 12.79
N GLU A 300 8.51 11.29 13.02
CA GLU A 300 8.85 9.96 13.51
C GLU A 300 9.74 10.06 14.73
N ARG A 301 9.59 9.11 15.66
CA ARG A 301 10.49 8.96 16.80
C ARG A 301 10.86 7.50 16.97
N LEU A 302 12.13 7.22 16.80
CA LEU A 302 12.71 5.90 16.86
C LEU A 302 13.61 5.80 18.11
N GLU A 303 13.62 4.63 18.76
CA GLU A 303 14.45 4.37 19.92
C GLU A 303 15.38 3.19 19.65
N PHE A 304 16.65 3.42 19.89
CA PHE A 304 17.72 2.42 19.72
C PHE A 304 18.25 2.03 21.10
N THR A 305 18.36 0.73 21.36
CA THR A 305 18.76 0.20 22.68
C THR A 305 20.14 -0.46 22.57
N TYR A 306 21.07 -0.02 23.40
CA TYR A 306 22.35 -0.69 23.60
C TYR A 306 22.13 -1.94 24.47
N MET A 307 22.78 -3.08 24.13
CA MET A 307 22.68 -4.36 24.84
C MET A 307 24.05 -4.95 25.18
#